data_9c40cdd40b22102491fad486ca864397
#
_entry.id   9c40cdd40b22102491fad486ca864397
#
_cell.length_a   1.000
_cell.length_b   1.000
_cell.length_c   1.000
_cell.angle_alpha   90.00
_cell.angle_beta   90.00
_cell.angle_gamma   90.00
#
_symmetry.space_group_name_H-M   'P 1'
#
loop_
_entity.id
_entity.type
_entity.pdbx_description
1 polymer ?
#
loop_
_entity_poly.entity_id
_entity_poly.type
_entity_poly.pdbx_seq_one_letter_code
_entity_poly.pdbx_strand_id
1 'polypeptide(L)'
;MEVFYNSKFVKNNEFLKPSAAQFKPQIKYPFENNKLYTLLMHDPDSVYGNRFHWIVTNIFNDVKNGEDALLYTGPAPPPKTGTHRYIFELYE
;
A
#
# COMPACT_ATOMS: atom_id res chain seq x y z
N MET A 1 11.45 2.43 2.75
CA MET A 1 10.04 2.54 3.18
C MET A 1 9.66 1.33 4.01
N GLU A 2 9.04 1.57 5.14
CA GLU A 2 8.58 0.50 6.02
C GLU A 2 7.06 0.51 6.09
N VAL A 3 6.47 -0.69 6.06
CA VAL A 3 5.01 -0.89 6.10
C VAL A 3 4.64 -1.62 7.39
N PHE A 4 3.66 -1.07 8.11
CA PHE A 4 3.16 -1.66 9.35
C PHE A 4 1.65 -1.87 9.25
N TYR A 5 1.21 -3.12 9.42
CA TYR A 5 -0.21 -3.44 9.57
C TYR A 5 -0.48 -3.77 11.04
N ASN A 6 -1.46 -3.10 11.65
CA ASN A 6 -1.81 -3.29 13.06
C ASN A 6 -0.59 -3.16 13.97
N SER A 7 0.24 -2.15 13.71
CA SER A 7 1.49 -1.88 14.45
C SER A 7 2.56 -2.96 14.30
N LYS A 8 2.37 -3.91 13.39
CA LYS A 8 3.34 -4.98 13.13
C LYS A 8 4.09 -4.69 11.84
N PHE A 9 5.43 -4.70 11.91
CA PHE A 9 6.27 -4.53 10.73
C PHE A 9 6.08 -5.69 9.76
N VAL A 10 5.90 -5.36 8.47
CA VAL A 10 5.76 -6.33 7.40
C VAL A 10 7.05 -6.36 6.60
N LYS A 11 7.72 -7.51 6.57
CA LYS A 11 8.93 -7.71 5.80
C LYS A 11 8.60 -7.87 4.32
N ASN A 12 9.57 -7.52 3.45
CA ASN A 12 9.48 -7.84 2.04
C ASN A 12 9.21 -9.34 1.85
N ASN A 13 8.29 -9.66 0.94
CA ASN A 13 7.90 -11.03 0.60
C ASN A 13 7.26 -11.80 1.76
N GLU A 14 6.80 -11.12 2.78
CA GLU A 14 6.06 -11.76 3.86
C GLU A 14 4.64 -12.07 3.44
N PHE A 15 4.15 -13.27 3.78
CA PHE A 15 2.76 -13.64 3.56
C PHE A 15 1.87 -13.02 4.62
N LEU A 16 0.78 -12.40 4.17
CA LEU A 16 -0.26 -11.87 5.04
C LEU A 16 -1.61 -12.44 4.65
N LYS A 17 -2.41 -12.79 5.66
CA LYS A 17 -3.81 -13.12 5.43
C LYS A 17 -4.56 -11.83 5.08
N PRO A 18 -5.58 -11.89 4.20
CA PRO A 18 -6.39 -10.71 3.87
C PRO A 18 -6.92 -9.97 5.09
N SER A 19 -7.33 -10.70 6.14
CA SER A 19 -7.82 -10.12 7.39
C SER A 19 -6.78 -9.25 8.10
N ALA A 20 -5.49 -9.57 7.96
CA ALA A 20 -4.41 -8.79 8.58
C ALA A 20 -4.15 -7.48 7.84
N ALA A 21 -4.61 -7.34 6.61
CA ALA A 21 -4.41 -6.16 5.77
C ALA A 21 -5.73 -5.46 5.42
N GLN A 22 -6.79 -5.70 6.17
CA GLN A 22 -8.13 -5.16 5.92
C GLN A 22 -8.17 -3.64 5.98
N PHE A 23 -7.45 -3.04 6.94
CA PHE A 23 -7.37 -1.60 7.11
C PHE A 23 -6.02 -1.08 6.65
N LYS A 24 -5.97 0.17 6.20
CA LYS A 24 -4.77 0.75 5.63
C LYS A 24 -3.60 0.70 6.61
N PRO A 25 -2.38 0.45 6.10
CA PRO A 25 -1.19 0.35 6.93
C PRO A 25 -0.66 1.72 7.31
N GLN A 26 0.23 1.74 8.29
CA GLN A 26 1.10 2.87 8.56
C GLN A 26 2.36 2.74 7.71
N ILE A 27 2.74 3.83 7.05
CA ILE A 27 3.93 3.88 6.20
C ILE A 27 4.96 4.76 6.90
N LYS A 28 6.17 4.25 7.05
CA LYS A 28 7.31 5.01 7.57
C LYS A 28 8.36 5.21 6.50
N TYR A 29 8.74 6.46 6.31
CA TYR A 29 9.75 6.87 5.34
C TYR A 29 10.34 8.21 5.79
N PRO A 30 11.64 8.47 5.58
CA PRO A 30 12.23 9.76 5.92
C PRO A 30 11.87 10.82 4.87
N PHE A 31 10.63 11.29 4.91
CA PHE A 31 10.15 12.30 3.97
C PHE A 31 10.92 13.60 4.12
N GLU A 32 11.37 14.17 3.00
CA GLU A 32 12.04 15.47 2.99
C GLU A 32 11.00 16.60 3.05
N ASN A 33 11.27 17.62 3.85
CA ASN A 33 10.30 18.70 4.16
C ASN A 33 9.80 19.48 2.96
N ASN A 34 10.62 19.63 1.92
CA ASN A 34 10.30 20.49 0.79
C ASN A 34 9.83 19.71 -0.44
N LYS A 35 9.45 18.44 -0.25
CA LYS A 35 9.06 17.58 -1.36
C LYS A 35 7.68 17.00 -1.14
N LEU A 36 6.96 16.82 -2.22
CA LEU A 36 5.69 16.10 -2.25
C LEU A 36 5.90 14.71 -2.83
N TYR A 37 5.15 13.75 -2.31
CA TYR A 37 5.29 12.35 -2.71
C TYR A 37 3.94 11.76 -3.12
N THR A 38 4.01 10.69 -3.88
CA THR A 38 2.84 9.87 -4.25
C THR A 38 3.10 8.43 -3.84
N LEU A 39 2.14 7.83 -3.16
CA LEU A 39 2.17 6.42 -2.76
C LEU A 39 1.19 5.63 -3.61
N LEU A 40 1.66 4.50 -4.13
CA LEU A 40 0.83 3.54 -4.86
C LEU A 40 0.88 2.20 -4.14
N MET A 41 -0.27 1.54 -4.02
CA MET A 41 -0.37 0.13 -3.63
C MET A 41 -1.12 -0.59 -4.73
N HIS A 42 -0.50 -1.63 -5.32
CA HIS A 42 -1.11 -2.32 -6.44
C HIS A 42 -0.84 -3.82 -6.42
N ASP A 43 -1.72 -4.55 -7.08
CA ASP A 43 -1.65 -5.99 -7.27
C ASP A 43 -1.38 -6.28 -8.75
N PRO A 44 -0.13 -6.66 -9.12
CA PRO A 44 0.18 -6.99 -10.51
C PRO A 44 -0.31 -8.38 -10.91
N ASP A 45 -0.77 -9.18 -9.97
CA ASP A 45 -1.19 -10.57 -10.20
C ASP A 45 -2.71 -10.72 -10.34
N SER A 46 -3.45 -9.61 -10.41
CA SER A 46 -4.89 -9.64 -10.66
C SER A 46 -5.19 -10.22 -12.04
N VAL A 47 -6.27 -10.98 -12.14
CA VAL A 47 -6.71 -11.57 -13.41
C VAL A 47 -7.11 -10.53 -14.46
N TYR A 48 -7.37 -9.30 -14.02
CA TYR A 48 -7.72 -8.18 -14.89
C TYR A 48 -6.53 -7.26 -15.18
N GLY A 49 -5.31 -7.70 -14.91
CA GLY A 49 -4.10 -6.90 -15.02
C GLY A 49 -3.76 -6.21 -13.71
N ASN A 50 -2.93 -5.17 -13.78
CA ASN A 50 -2.48 -4.47 -12.59
C ASN A 50 -3.64 -3.72 -11.93
N ARG A 51 -4.00 -4.10 -10.69
CA ARG A 51 -5.09 -3.49 -9.96
C ARG A 51 -4.56 -2.61 -8.84
N PHE A 52 -5.00 -1.36 -8.81
CA PHE A 52 -4.64 -0.43 -7.74
C PHE A 52 -5.57 -0.58 -6.55
N HIS A 53 -4.98 -0.60 -5.36
CA HIS A 53 -5.68 -0.74 -4.08
C HIS A 53 -5.64 0.52 -3.24
N TRP A 54 -4.70 1.40 -3.51
CA TRP A 54 -4.56 2.65 -2.75
C TRP A 54 -3.65 3.61 -3.51
N ILE A 55 -4.07 4.87 -3.61
CA ILE A 55 -3.28 5.93 -4.22
C ILE A 55 -3.40 7.16 -3.34
N VAL A 56 -2.27 7.64 -2.84
CA VAL A 56 -2.20 8.87 -2.04
C VAL A 56 -1.27 9.84 -2.74
N THR A 57 -1.75 11.06 -2.95
CA THR A 57 -1.00 12.13 -3.62
C THR A 57 -0.72 13.29 -2.66
N ASN A 58 0.18 14.18 -3.07
CA ASN A 58 0.51 15.38 -2.31
C ASN A 58 0.90 15.09 -0.85
N ILE A 59 1.66 14.02 -0.65
CA ILE A 59 2.14 13.64 0.67
C ILE A 59 3.29 14.56 1.07
N PHE A 60 3.17 15.18 2.24
CA PHE A 60 4.28 15.90 2.85
C PHE A 60 4.43 15.47 4.30
N ASN A 61 5.65 15.16 4.70
CA ASN A 61 6.06 14.73 6.04
C ASN A 61 5.49 13.40 6.52
N ASP A 62 4.28 13.01 6.12
CA ASP A 62 3.63 11.76 6.50
C ASP A 62 2.53 11.44 5.49
N VAL A 63 2.29 10.16 5.24
CA VAL A 63 1.23 9.71 4.31
C VAL A 63 -0.14 10.23 4.74
N LYS A 64 -0.41 10.31 6.04
CA LYS A 64 -1.69 10.83 6.56
C LYS A 64 -1.98 12.29 6.16
N ASN A 65 -0.96 13.05 5.77
CA ASN A 65 -1.12 14.44 5.32
C ASN A 65 -1.42 14.54 3.84
N GLY A 66 -1.40 13.44 3.10
CA GLY A 66 -1.71 13.42 1.69
C GLY A 66 -3.21 13.34 1.41
N GLU A 67 -3.54 13.25 0.13
CA GLU A 67 -4.91 13.15 -0.34
C GLU A 67 -5.13 11.78 -0.98
N ASP A 68 -6.19 11.08 -0.59
CA ASP A 68 -6.53 9.79 -1.20
C ASP A 68 -7.13 10.04 -2.59
N ALA A 69 -6.34 9.78 -3.63
CA ALA A 69 -6.85 9.76 -5.01
C ALA A 69 -7.63 8.46 -5.27
N LEU A 70 -7.28 7.39 -4.56
CA LEU A 70 -8.04 6.15 -4.51
C LEU A 70 -8.01 5.67 -3.05
N LEU A 71 -9.19 5.51 -2.46
CA LEU A 71 -9.32 5.04 -1.08
C LEU A 71 -8.75 3.63 -0.92
N TYR A 72 -8.15 3.37 0.23
CA TYR A 72 -7.59 2.07 0.52
C TYR A 72 -8.65 0.98 0.46
N THR A 73 -8.34 -0.06 -0.32
CA THR A 73 -9.11 -1.30 -0.37
C THR A 73 -8.16 -2.44 -0.04
N GLY A 74 -8.45 -3.18 1.02
CA GLY A 74 -7.62 -4.31 1.42
C GLY A 74 -7.62 -5.45 0.40
N PRO A 75 -6.64 -6.35 0.49
CA PRO A 75 -6.59 -7.53 -0.37
C PRO A 75 -7.84 -8.40 -0.19
N ALA A 76 -8.45 -8.78 -1.31
CA ALA A 76 -9.57 -9.70 -1.35
C ALA A 76 -9.46 -10.54 -2.62
N PRO A 77 -8.39 -11.36 -2.77
CA PRO A 77 -8.18 -12.12 -3.98
C PRO A 77 -9.31 -13.15 -4.15
N PRO A 78 -9.83 -13.31 -5.38
CA PRO A 78 -10.84 -14.33 -5.65
C PRO A 78 -10.30 -15.73 -5.32
N PRO A 79 -11.16 -16.66 -4.89
CA PRO A 79 -10.74 -18.04 -4.64
C PRO A 79 -10.09 -18.66 -5.88
N LYS A 80 -9.10 -19.53 -5.67
CA LYS A 80 -8.41 -20.27 -6.72
C LYS A 80 -7.59 -19.43 -7.72
N THR A 81 -7.29 -18.17 -7.38
CA THR A 81 -6.42 -17.34 -8.23
C THR A 81 -4.96 -17.34 -7.76
N GLY A 82 -4.65 -18.15 -6.74
CA GLY A 82 -3.29 -18.28 -6.21
C GLY A 82 -2.89 -17.14 -5.30
N THR A 83 -1.58 -17.04 -5.07
CA THR A 83 -0.99 -15.99 -4.25
C THR A 83 -0.85 -14.72 -5.06
N HIS A 84 -1.35 -13.61 -4.54
CA HIS A 84 -1.19 -12.30 -5.17
C HIS A 84 -0.13 -11.49 -4.43
N ARG A 85 0.64 -10.72 -5.19
CA ARG A 85 1.57 -9.75 -4.64
C ARG A 85 0.87 -8.41 -4.48
N TYR A 86 1.21 -7.70 -3.42
CA TYR A 86 0.73 -6.33 -3.20
C TYR A 86 1.95 -5.44 -3.01
N ILE A 87 2.17 -4.56 -3.97
CA ILE A 87 3.39 -3.77 -4.09
C ILE A 87 3.12 -2.34 -3.69
N PHE A 88 3.94 -1.82 -2.77
CA PHE A 88 3.93 -0.42 -2.38
C PHE A 88 5.07 0.30 -3.09
N GLU A 89 4.75 1.40 -3.76
CA GLU A 89 5.73 2.23 -4.44
C GLU A 89 5.56 3.69 -4.01
N LEU A 90 6.68 4.35 -3.74
CA LEU A 90 6.69 5.75 -3.32
C LEU A 90 7.50 6.56 -4.32
N TYR A 91 6.91 7.64 -4.82
CA TYR A 91 7.53 8.55 -5.81
C TYR A 91 7.53 9.98 -5.29
N GLU A 92 8.58 10.72 -5.65
CA GLU A 92 8.62 12.16 -5.46
C GLU A 92 7.83 12.90 -6.54
#